data_ba796747c7f9ebcfd8e1e3227e75aeff
#
_entry.id   ba796747c7f9ebcfd8e1e3227e75aeff
#
_cell.length_a   1.000
_cell.length_b   1.000
_cell.length_c   1.000
_cell.angle_alpha   90.00
_cell.angle_beta   90.00
_cell.angle_gamma   90.00
#
_symmetry.space_group_name_H-M   'P 1'
#
loop_
_entity.id
_entity.type
_entity.pdbx_description
1 polymer ?
#
loop_
_entity_poly.entity_id
_entity_poly.type
_entity_poly.pdbx_seq_one_letter_code
_entity_poly.pdbx_strand_id
1 'polypeptide(L)'
;VKDVKIEKVDSVRSPLFHASYALYRRVFPKDEQMPKRYFYEHLVEEKLGLSHPFNFHYFVATKGDRVLGFGCCTYLAIVNMGFIDYLAVDSGAKGQGIGT
;
A
#
# COMPACT_ATOMS: atom_id res chain seq x y z
N VAL A 1 0.60 -8.80 16.08
CA VAL A 1 2.03 -8.80 15.84
C VAL A 1 2.67 -7.71 16.69
N LYS A 2 3.54 -8.11 17.60
CA LYS A 2 4.14 -7.20 18.56
C LYS A 2 5.12 -6.24 17.87
N ASP A 3 5.03 -4.97 18.23
CA ASP A 3 5.90 -3.91 17.75
C ASP A 3 5.73 -3.55 16.26
N VAL A 4 4.76 -4.14 15.58
CA VAL A 4 4.43 -3.77 14.20
C VAL A 4 3.37 -2.68 14.22
N LYS A 5 3.62 -1.62 13.46
CA LYS A 5 2.66 -0.52 13.28
C LYS A 5 2.09 -0.56 11.87
N ILE A 6 0.82 -0.24 11.75
CA ILE A 6 0.17 -0.05 10.45
C ILE A 6 -0.04 1.45 10.27
N GLU A 7 0.57 1.99 9.24
CA GLU A 7 0.51 3.42 8.97
C GLU A 7 -0.10 3.68 7.61
N LYS A 8 -1.00 4.65 7.55
CA LYS A 8 -1.61 5.07 6.31
C LYS A 8 -0.67 6.02 5.58
N VAL A 9 -0.48 5.79 4.29
CA VAL A 9 0.30 6.68 3.43
C VAL A 9 -0.67 7.52 2.62
N ASP A 10 -0.58 8.83 2.76
CA ASP A 10 -1.43 9.78 2.05
C ASP A 10 -0.64 10.75 1.17
N SER A 11 0.67 10.60 1.11
CA SER A 11 1.53 11.47 0.33
C SER A 11 2.61 10.69 -0.41
N VAL A 12 2.84 11.05 -1.66
CA VAL A 12 3.91 10.49 -2.47
C VAL A 12 5.29 10.91 -2.00
N ARG A 13 5.36 11.91 -1.13
CA ARG A 13 6.62 12.37 -0.54
C ARG A 13 7.02 11.59 0.69
N SER A 14 6.14 10.73 1.19
CA SER A 14 6.42 9.93 2.37
C SER A 14 7.58 8.96 2.11
N PRO A 15 8.58 8.90 3.01
CA PRO A 15 9.63 7.88 2.91
C PRO A 15 9.07 6.46 2.92
N LEU A 16 7.94 6.25 3.62
CA LEU A 16 7.27 4.95 3.67
C LEU A 16 6.74 4.53 2.29
N PHE A 17 6.25 5.47 1.50
CA PHE A 17 5.80 5.17 0.15
C PHE A 17 6.97 4.65 -0.69
N HIS A 18 8.10 5.33 -0.67
CA HIS A 18 9.27 4.93 -1.45
C HIS A 18 9.82 3.58 -1.00
N ALA A 19 9.89 3.34 0.31
CA ALA A 19 10.36 2.06 0.85
C ALA A 19 9.40 0.92 0.50
N SER A 20 8.10 1.16 0.54
CA SER A 20 7.09 0.15 0.19
C SER A 20 7.11 -0.16 -1.31
N TYR A 21 7.39 0.83 -2.15
CA TYR A 21 7.52 0.58 -3.59
C TYR A 21 8.74 -0.31 -3.89
N ALA A 22 9.82 -0.13 -3.15
CA ALA A 22 10.99 -1.00 -3.28
C ALA A 22 10.62 -2.45 -2.94
N LEU A 23 9.83 -2.66 -1.88
CA LEU A 23 9.30 -3.97 -1.53
C LEU A 23 8.42 -4.54 -2.64
N TYR A 24 7.53 -3.73 -3.20
CA TYR A 24 6.67 -4.11 -4.30
C TYR A 24 7.48 -4.67 -5.49
N ARG A 25 8.56 -3.99 -5.83
CA ARG A 25 9.42 -4.42 -6.94
C ARG A 25 10.16 -5.73 -6.66
N ARG A 26 10.42 -6.04 -5.38
CA ARG A 26 11.05 -7.32 -5.00
C ARG A 26 10.07 -8.48 -5.00
N VAL A 27 8.83 -8.23 -4.60
CA VAL A 27 7.83 -9.28 -4.37
C VAL A 27 7.10 -9.68 -5.64
N PHE A 28 6.74 -8.72 -6.47
CA PHE A 28 5.94 -9.00 -7.67
C PHE A 28 6.83 -9.19 -8.91
N PRO A 29 6.49 -10.17 -9.78
CA PRO A 29 7.20 -10.35 -11.05
C PRO A 29 7.15 -9.09 -11.89
N LYS A 30 8.21 -8.85 -12.66
CA LYS A 30 8.36 -7.62 -13.43
C LYS A 30 7.19 -7.36 -14.39
N ASP A 31 6.67 -8.42 -15.00
CA ASP A 31 5.56 -8.32 -15.95
C ASP A 31 4.21 -8.06 -15.28
N GLU A 32 4.14 -8.21 -13.94
CA GLU A 32 2.94 -7.91 -13.17
C GLU A 32 3.02 -6.57 -12.45
N GLN A 33 4.14 -5.86 -12.59
CA GLN A 33 4.32 -4.58 -11.89
C GLN A 33 3.69 -3.43 -12.64
N MET A 34 2.98 -2.60 -11.89
CA MET A 34 2.50 -1.32 -12.40
C MET A 34 3.60 -0.27 -12.25
N PRO A 35 3.67 0.72 -13.13
CA PRO A 35 4.62 1.82 -12.97
C PRO A 35 4.40 2.56 -11.65
N LYS A 36 5.47 3.12 -11.08
CA LYS A 36 5.36 3.92 -9.86
C LYS A 36 4.35 5.05 -10.01
N ARG A 37 4.22 5.59 -11.22
CA ARG A 37 3.26 6.63 -11.56
C ARG A 37 1.81 6.22 -11.25
N TYR A 38 1.48 4.94 -11.40
CA TYR A 38 0.14 4.43 -11.08
C TYR A 38 -0.23 4.73 -9.63
N PHE A 39 0.65 4.37 -8.69
CA PHE A 39 0.41 4.63 -7.27
C PHE A 39 0.47 6.11 -6.96
N TYR A 40 1.38 6.81 -7.60
CA TYR A 40 1.54 8.25 -7.44
C TYR A 40 0.25 8.99 -7.80
N GLU A 41 -0.32 8.70 -8.95
CA GLU A 41 -1.55 9.33 -9.42
C GLU A 41 -2.73 9.05 -8.49
N HIS A 42 -2.87 7.79 -8.03
CA HIS A 42 -3.95 7.44 -7.10
C HIS A 42 -3.84 8.16 -5.77
N LEU A 43 -2.63 8.26 -5.23
CA LEU A 43 -2.42 8.98 -3.96
C LEU A 43 -2.70 10.47 -4.11
N VAL A 44 -2.28 11.08 -5.19
CA VAL A 44 -2.53 12.50 -5.44
C VAL A 44 -4.03 12.76 -5.62
N GLU A 45 -4.71 11.95 -6.39
CA GLU A 45 -6.16 12.09 -6.60
C GLU A 45 -6.93 11.94 -5.30
N GLU A 46 -6.56 10.97 -4.45
CA GLU A 46 -7.22 10.78 -3.16
C GLU A 46 -7.00 12.00 -2.26
N LYS A 47 -5.79 12.50 -2.20
CA LYS A 47 -5.47 13.67 -1.36
C LYS A 47 -6.22 14.92 -1.81
N LEU A 48 -6.45 15.06 -3.11
CA LEU A 48 -7.20 16.20 -3.66
C LEU A 48 -8.72 16.01 -3.62
N GLY A 49 -9.20 14.86 -3.16
CA GLY A 49 -10.62 14.58 -3.11
C GLY A 49 -11.25 14.28 -4.45
N LEU A 50 -10.44 13.91 -5.45
CA LEU A 50 -10.89 13.66 -6.81
C LEU A 50 -11.21 12.19 -7.09
N SER A 51 -10.88 11.29 -6.16
CA SER A 51 -11.04 9.85 -6.38
C SER A 51 -12.45 9.33 -6.15
N HIS A 52 -13.30 10.09 -5.47
CA HIS A 52 -14.69 9.67 -5.22
C HIS A 52 -15.41 9.38 -6.56
N PRO A 53 -16.15 8.29 -6.70
CA PRO A 53 -16.54 7.29 -5.68
C PRO A 53 -15.56 6.12 -5.48
N PHE A 54 -14.37 6.19 -6.02
CA PHE A 54 -13.36 5.14 -5.96
C PHE A 54 -12.23 5.57 -5.04
N ASN A 55 -12.45 5.50 -3.73
CA ASN A 55 -11.47 5.96 -2.76
C ASN A 55 -10.30 4.98 -2.63
N PHE A 56 -9.10 5.50 -2.76
CA PHE A 56 -7.87 4.72 -2.72
C PHE A 56 -7.22 4.81 -1.34
N HIS A 57 -6.87 3.66 -0.78
CA HIS A 57 -6.21 3.58 0.52
C HIS A 57 -4.89 2.82 0.41
N TYR A 58 -3.86 3.35 1.03
CA TYR A 58 -2.52 2.77 0.98
C TYR A 58 -1.99 2.67 2.41
N PHE A 59 -1.66 1.46 2.85
CA PHE A 59 -1.18 1.19 4.20
C PHE A 59 0.17 0.49 4.17
N VAL A 60 1.02 0.81 5.13
CA VAL A 60 2.35 0.22 5.26
C VAL A 60 2.50 -0.36 6.67
N ALA A 61 2.99 -1.58 6.77
CA ALA A 61 3.34 -2.20 8.03
C ALA A 61 4.83 -1.97 8.31
N THR A 62 5.14 -1.40 9.46
CA THR A 62 6.51 -1.07 9.82
C THR A 62 6.89 -1.66 11.18
N LYS A 63 8.18 -1.91 11.35
CA LYS A 63 8.77 -2.25 12.64
C LYS A 63 10.07 -1.45 12.75
N GLY A 64 10.07 -0.43 13.62
CA GLY A 64 11.15 0.55 13.63
C GLY A 64 11.21 1.27 12.29
N ASP A 65 12.37 1.28 11.67
CA ASP A 65 12.58 1.92 10.36
C ASP A 65 12.36 0.98 9.19
N ARG A 66 12.01 -0.28 9.46
CA ARG A 66 11.88 -1.30 8.43
C ARG A 66 10.45 -1.44 7.96
N VAL A 67 10.25 -1.44 6.64
CA VAL A 67 8.96 -1.76 6.02
C VAL A 67 8.86 -3.27 5.88
N LEU A 68 7.85 -3.86 6.50
CA LEU A 68 7.62 -5.30 6.47
C LEU A 68 6.57 -5.70 5.44
N GLY A 69 5.69 -4.80 5.09
CA GLY A 69 4.65 -5.09 4.12
C GLY A 69 3.88 -3.84 3.73
N PHE A 70 3.06 -3.96 2.71
CA PHE A 70 2.14 -2.91 2.35
C PHE A 70 0.89 -3.49 1.72
N GLY A 71 -0.18 -2.72 1.76
CA GLY A 71 -1.41 -3.07 1.09
C GLY A 71 -2.07 -1.83 0.53
N CYS A 72 -2.67 -1.95 -0.63
CA CYS A 72 -3.51 -0.89 -1.15
C CYS A 72 -4.84 -1.45 -1.64
N CYS A 73 -5.88 -0.69 -1.44
CA CYS A 73 -7.22 -1.10 -1.80
C CYS A 73 -8.03 0.08 -2.31
N THR A 74 -9.07 -0.23 -3.07
CA THR A 74 -10.01 0.75 -3.58
C THR A 74 -11.37 0.50 -2.95
N TYR A 75 -11.95 1.52 -2.35
CA TYR A 75 -13.30 1.45 -1.79
C TYR A 75 -14.29 2.06 -2.78
N LEU A 76 -15.32 1.29 -3.13
CA LEU A 76 -16.40 1.71 -4.02
C LEU A 76 -17.58 2.15 -3.18
N ALA A 77 -17.73 3.45 -2.97
CA ALA A 77 -18.77 4.00 -2.09
C ALA A 77 -20.19 3.67 -2.55
N ILE A 78 -20.41 3.62 -3.86
CA ILE A 78 -21.75 3.39 -4.43
C ILE A 78 -22.32 2.04 -4.00
N VAL A 79 -21.47 1.01 -3.94
CA VAL A 79 -21.90 -0.35 -3.60
C VAL A 79 -21.39 -0.80 -2.23
N ASN A 80 -20.73 0.08 -1.51
CA ASN A 80 -20.15 -0.20 -0.19
C ASN A 80 -19.28 -1.45 -0.20
N MET A 81 -18.37 -1.54 -1.18
CA MET A 81 -17.45 -2.67 -1.35
C MET A 81 -16.02 -2.19 -1.49
N GLY A 82 -15.08 -2.98 -0.96
CA GLY A 82 -13.66 -2.73 -1.12
C GLY A 82 -12.99 -3.82 -1.93
N PHE A 83 -11.96 -3.44 -2.66
CA PHE A 83 -11.11 -4.37 -3.43
C PHE A 83 -9.67 -4.19 -3.01
N ILE A 84 -9.00 -5.31 -2.73
CA ILE A 84 -7.57 -5.30 -2.45
C ILE A 84 -6.84 -5.33 -3.80
N ASP A 85 -6.16 -4.24 -4.11
CA ASP A 85 -5.40 -4.14 -5.37
C ASP A 85 -4.07 -4.89 -5.28
N TYR A 86 -3.33 -4.65 -4.19
CA TYR A 86 -2.05 -5.30 -3.93
C TYR A 86 -1.88 -5.54 -2.45
N LEU A 87 -1.25 -6.65 -2.12
CA LEU A 87 -0.85 -6.98 -0.76
C LEU A 87 0.47 -7.71 -0.81
N ALA A 88 1.49 -7.16 -0.17
CA ALA A 88 2.82 -7.74 -0.16
C ALA A 88 3.39 -7.75 1.25
N VAL A 89 4.08 -8.84 1.58
CA VAL A 89 4.78 -8.98 2.85
C VAL A 89 6.21 -9.40 2.55
N ASP A 90 7.18 -8.75 3.18
CA ASP A 90 8.58 -9.11 3.06
C ASP A 90 8.76 -10.57 3.49
N SER A 91 9.54 -11.35 2.74
CA SER A 91 9.72 -12.78 3.01
C SER A 91 10.25 -13.05 4.41
N GLY A 92 11.07 -12.15 4.96
CA GLY A 92 11.58 -12.25 6.32
C GLY A 92 10.54 -11.96 7.41
N ALA A 93 9.38 -11.42 7.04
CA ALA A 93 8.32 -11.07 7.97
C ALA A 93 7.08 -11.94 7.83
N LYS A 94 7.06 -12.89 6.89
CA LYS A 94 5.93 -13.80 6.71
C LYS A 94 5.73 -14.65 7.97
N GLY A 95 4.47 -14.89 8.32
CA GLY A 95 4.13 -15.63 9.52
C GLY A 95 3.92 -14.77 10.76
N GLN A 96 4.09 -13.46 10.66
CA GLN A 96 3.86 -12.52 11.75
C GLN A 96 2.45 -11.89 11.74
N GLY A 97 1.56 -12.40 10.92
CA GLY A 97 0.18 -11.94 10.87
C GLY A 97 -0.02 -10.62 10.14
N ILE A 98 0.98 -10.13 9.43
CA ILE A 98 0.92 -8.81 8.76
C ILE A 98 -0.09 -8.81 7.61
N GLY A 99 -0.20 -9.94 6.89
CA GLY A 99 -1.12 -10.06 5.78
C GLY A 99 -2.56 -10.40 6.18
N THR A 100 -2.81 -10.55 7.45
CA THR A 100 -4.15 -10.84 7.96
C THR A 100 -4.74 -9.62 8.63
#